data_26cc81cb3bdc2b5e2b67473441d493ef
#
_entry.id   26cc81cb3bdc2b5e2b67473441d493ef
#
_cell.length_a   1.000
_cell.length_b   1.000
_cell.length_c   1.000
_cell.angle_alpha   90.00
_cell.angle_beta   90.00
_cell.angle_gamma   90.00
#
_symmetry.space_group_name_H-M   'P 1'
#
loop_
_entity.id
_entity.type
_entity.pdbx_description
1 polymer ?
#
loop_
_entity_poly.entity_id
_entity_poly.type
_entity_poly.pdbx_seq_one_letter_code
_entity_poly.pdbx_strand_id
1 'polypeptide(L)'
;MKYTNSYLVSIQYLGFRFHGWQKQKNVMSLHEMIDKTLGFVFLHKNFKTLGSSRTDAKVSANTYFFQLFTDETIVAKAFIKRFNSNAPSDLKALTLTNISTPFNIIQSSKEKEYHYYFSHGTKNHPFSAALLVGFQDTLDIELMQKGAKLFEGTH
;
A
#
# COMPACT_ATOMS: atom_id res chain seq x y z
N MET A 1 13.87 21.47 -6.05
CA MET A 1 15.04 20.60 -6.30
C MET A 1 14.60 19.50 -7.25
N LYS A 2 15.37 19.23 -8.30
CA LYS A 2 15.09 18.15 -9.25
C LYS A 2 16.06 17.01 -8.89
N TYR A 3 15.54 15.93 -8.34
CA TYR A 3 16.34 14.72 -8.07
C TYR A 3 16.83 14.10 -9.38
N THR A 4 17.99 13.47 -9.35
CA THR A 4 18.65 12.88 -10.52
C THR A 4 18.10 11.50 -10.88
N ASN A 5 17.63 10.76 -9.88
CA ASN A 5 17.12 9.40 -10.03
C ASN A 5 15.69 9.25 -9.60
N SER A 6 14.97 8.36 -10.28
CA SER A 6 13.59 7.99 -9.95
C SER A 6 13.43 6.47 -9.99
N TYR A 7 12.80 5.92 -8.97
CA TYR A 7 12.58 4.48 -8.83
C TYR A 7 11.12 4.18 -8.53
N LEU A 8 10.60 3.12 -9.13
CA LEU A 8 9.32 2.53 -8.77
C LEU A 8 9.56 1.42 -7.74
N VAL A 9 8.95 1.54 -6.58
CA VAL A 9 9.05 0.55 -5.50
C VAL A 9 7.69 -0.10 -5.31
N SER A 10 7.64 -1.43 -5.37
CA SER A 10 6.46 -2.17 -4.97
C SER A 10 6.59 -2.65 -3.53
N ILE A 11 5.50 -2.54 -2.79
CA ILE A 11 5.40 -2.94 -1.39
C ILE A 11 4.17 -3.79 -1.15
N GLN A 12 4.22 -4.56 -0.07
CA GLN A 12 3.11 -5.27 0.54
C GLN A 12 2.97 -4.81 1.98
N TYR A 13 1.74 -4.61 2.46
CA TYR A 13 1.53 -4.17 3.84
C TYR A 13 0.18 -4.60 4.40
N LEU A 14 0.13 -4.79 5.71
CA LEU A 14 -1.09 -4.94 6.50
C LEU A 14 -1.52 -3.57 7.03
N GLY A 15 -2.65 -3.07 6.57
CA GLY A 15 -3.12 -1.71 6.88
C GLY A 15 -3.76 -1.52 8.25
N PHE A 16 -3.97 -2.60 9.03
CA PHE A 16 -4.82 -2.63 10.24
C PHE A 16 -4.54 -1.51 11.26
N ARG A 17 -3.26 -1.13 11.44
CA ARG A 17 -2.85 -0.05 12.35
C ARG A 17 -2.62 1.29 11.67
N PHE A 18 -2.71 1.37 10.34
CA PHE A 18 -2.48 2.61 9.60
C PHE A 18 -3.78 3.37 9.34
N HIS A 19 -3.72 4.69 9.44
CA HIS A 19 -4.81 5.60 9.11
C HIS A 19 -4.74 6.05 7.64
N GLY A 20 -4.64 5.05 6.75
CA GLY A 20 -4.53 5.26 5.32
C GLY A 20 -3.14 5.66 4.84
N TRP A 21 -3.07 6.02 3.57
CA TRP A 21 -1.82 6.43 2.94
C TRP A 21 -1.35 7.80 3.38
N GLN A 22 -2.21 8.81 3.30
CA GLN A 22 -1.82 10.21 3.40
C GLN A 22 -1.33 10.58 4.81
N LYS A 23 -0.20 11.30 4.88
CA LYS A 23 0.31 11.87 6.14
C LYS A 23 -0.72 12.80 6.77
N GLN A 24 -0.96 12.62 8.05
CA GLN A 24 -1.88 13.41 8.85
C GLN A 24 -1.25 13.66 10.23
N LYS A 25 -1.65 14.74 10.89
CA LYS A 25 -1.20 15.03 12.26
C LYS A 25 -1.82 14.02 13.24
N ASN A 26 -1.03 13.61 14.23
CA ASN A 26 -1.46 12.79 15.37
C ASN A 26 -1.94 11.36 15.04
N VAL A 27 -1.74 10.87 13.83
CA VAL A 27 -2.06 9.49 13.46
C VAL A 27 -0.93 8.88 12.65
N MET A 28 -0.79 7.56 12.72
CA MET A 28 0.21 6.81 11.97
C MET A 28 -0.31 6.53 10.56
N SER A 29 0.28 7.15 9.54
CA SER A 29 -0.01 6.87 8.13
C SER A 29 1.05 5.97 7.50
N LEU A 30 0.66 5.23 6.46
CA LEU A 30 1.61 4.37 5.73
C LEU A 30 2.72 5.19 5.06
N HIS A 31 2.40 6.33 4.46
CA HIS A 31 3.37 7.23 3.82
C HIS A 31 4.43 7.73 4.82
N GLU A 32 4.00 8.10 6.02
CA GLU A 32 4.95 8.52 7.07
C GLU A 32 5.86 7.38 7.51
N MET A 33 5.31 6.16 7.63
CA MET A 33 6.09 4.99 7.98
C MET A 33 7.14 4.64 6.90
N ILE A 34 6.77 4.73 5.63
CA ILE A 34 7.70 4.55 4.51
C ILE A 34 8.82 5.59 4.57
N ASP A 35 8.50 6.87 4.77
CA ASP A 35 9.51 7.92 4.84
C ASP A 35 10.43 7.78 6.06
N LYS A 36 9.92 7.34 7.21
CA LYS A 36 10.74 6.98 8.38
C LYS A 36 11.69 5.84 8.05
N THR A 37 11.20 4.77 7.43
CA THR A 37 12.01 3.61 7.03
C THR A 37 13.11 4.03 6.04
N LEU A 38 12.77 4.84 5.03
CA LEU A 38 13.74 5.37 4.07
C LEU A 38 14.79 6.26 4.73
N GLY A 39 14.42 7.04 5.75
CA GLY A 39 15.36 7.82 6.54
C GLY A 39 16.43 6.95 7.22
N PHE A 40 16.08 5.75 7.67
CA PHE A 40 17.06 4.76 8.19
C PHE A 40 17.86 4.09 7.07
N VAL A 41 17.24 3.87 5.90
CA VAL A 41 17.90 3.27 4.73
C VAL A 41 18.99 4.20 4.19
N PHE A 42 18.69 5.48 4.03
CA PHE A 42 19.60 6.46 3.44
C PHE A 42 20.49 7.19 4.46
N LEU A 43 20.13 7.15 5.74
CA LEU A 43 20.75 7.92 6.82
C LEU A 43 20.60 9.45 6.65
N HIS A 44 19.67 9.89 5.81
CA HIS A 44 19.29 11.27 5.56
C HIS A 44 17.83 11.38 5.10
N LYS A 45 17.33 12.60 4.93
CA LYS A 45 15.96 12.88 4.48
C LYS A 45 15.90 13.57 3.09
N ASN A 46 17.00 13.54 2.33
CA ASN A 46 17.07 14.12 0.98
C ASN A 46 16.50 13.13 -0.06
N PHE A 47 15.20 12.90 0.01
CA PHE A 47 14.41 12.12 -0.94
C PHE A 47 12.97 12.61 -0.92
N LYS A 48 12.20 12.20 -1.92
CA LYS A 48 10.76 12.43 -2.01
C LYS A 48 10.06 11.14 -2.40
N THR A 49 8.90 10.91 -1.83
CA THR A 49 8.05 9.76 -2.16
C THR A 49 6.68 10.21 -2.66
N LEU A 50 6.10 9.46 -3.58
CA LEU A 50 4.79 9.71 -4.16
C LEU A 50 4.05 8.38 -4.35
N GLY A 51 2.91 8.20 -3.74
CA GLY A 51 2.11 6.97 -3.87
C GLY A 51 1.28 6.93 -5.15
N SER A 52 0.96 5.73 -5.62
CA SER A 52 0.11 5.52 -6.81
C SER A 52 -1.35 5.94 -6.58
N SER A 53 -1.82 5.86 -5.35
CA SER A 53 -3.17 6.29 -4.95
C SER A 53 -3.23 6.54 -3.45
N ARG A 54 -4.29 7.19 -2.99
CA ARG A 54 -4.63 7.22 -1.57
C ARG A 54 -5.39 5.96 -1.21
N THR A 55 -5.16 5.44 -0.03
CA THR A 55 -5.93 4.36 0.58
C THR A 55 -6.53 4.86 1.88
N ASP A 56 -7.70 4.36 2.24
CA ASP A 56 -8.37 4.67 3.48
C ASP A 56 -7.74 3.96 4.68
N ALA A 57 -8.17 4.31 5.88
CA ALA A 57 -7.72 3.67 7.11
C ALA A 57 -7.99 2.16 7.07
N LYS A 58 -7.02 1.39 7.59
CA LYS A 58 -7.06 -0.08 7.70
C LYS A 58 -7.02 -0.85 6.36
N VAL A 59 -6.92 -0.18 5.22
CA VAL A 59 -6.75 -0.85 3.92
C VAL A 59 -5.36 -1.48 3.85
N SER A 60 -5.31 -2.76 3.56
CA SER A 60 -4.10 -3.54 3.27
C SER A 60 -3.86 -3.64 1.77
N ALA A 61 -2.65 -3.97 1.34
CA ALA A 61 -2.40 -4.27 -0.06
C ALA A 61 -1.39 -5.41 -0.24
N ASN A 62 -1.70 -6.33 -1.13
CA ASN A 62 -0.75 -7.36 -1.60
C ASN A 62 0.33 -6.74 -2.50
N THR A 63 -0.06 -5.74 -3.30
CA THR A 63 0.87 -4.98 -4.13
C THR A 63 0.41 -3.53 -4.19
N TYR A 64 1.25 -2.64 -3.72
CA TYR A 64 1.07 -1.19 -3.82
C TYR A 64 2.36 -0.58 -4.33
N PHE A 65 2.28 0.50 -5.09
CA PHE A 65 3.44 1.15 -5.67
C PHE A 65 3.63 2.56 -5.12
N PHE A 66 4.88 2.92 -4.85
CA PHE A 66 5.27 4.31 -4.68
C PHE A 66 6.49 4.64 -5.55
N GLN A 67 6.59 5.89 -5.95
CA GLN A 67 7.73 6.43 -6.67
C GLN A 67 8.66 7.10 -5.67
N LEU A 68 9.94 6.74 -5.74
CA LEU A 68 11.01 7.29 -4.92
C LEU A 68 11.91 8.15 -5.79
N PHE A 69 12.10 9.40 -5.39
CA PHE A 69 13.02 10.35 -6.02
C PHE A 69 14.20 10.60 -5.09
N THR A 70 15.42 10.49 -5.60
CA THR A 70 16.65 10.66 -4.83
C THR A 70 17.83 10.97 -5.76
N ASP A 71 18.89 11.52 -5.18
CA ASP A 71 20.16 11.68 -5.91
C ASP A 71 21.06 10.43 -5.80
N GLU A 72 20.68 9.46 -4.97
CA GLU A 72 21.39 8.22 -4.78
C GLU A 72 21.21 7.26 -5.96
N THR A 73 22.30 6.61 -6.37
CA THR A 73 22.24 5.44 -7.27
C THR A 73 21.99 4.18 -6.44
N ILE A 74 20.86 3.53 -6.68
CA ILE A 74 20.38 2.43 -5.84
C ILE A 74 20.58 1.08 -6.53
N VAL A 75 21.21 0.14 -5.82
CA VAL A 75 21.24 -1.28 -6.19
C VAL A 75 20.02 -1.98 -5.57
N ALA A 76 19.11 -2.46 -6.42
CA ALA A 76 17.79 -2.97 -6.01
C ALA A 76 17.86 -4.03 -4.90
N LYS A 77 18.70 -5.06 -5.06
CA LYS A 77 18.84 -6.15 -4.06
C LYS A 77 19.29 -5.64 -2.69
N ALA A 78 20.26 -4.73 -2.67
CA ALA A 78 20.78 -4.14 -1.43
C ALA A 78 19.74 -3.24 -0.77
N PHE A 79 19.02 -2.43 -1.56
CA PHE A 79 17.94 -1.58 -1.08
C PHE A 79 16.80 -2.39 -0.44
N ILE A 80 16.28 -3.41 -1.13
CA ILE A 80 15.19 -4.26 -0.62
C ILE A 80 15.59 -4.91 0.70
N LYS A 81 16.80 -5.47 0.78
CA LYS A 81 17.32 -6.07 2.01
C LYS A 81 17.35 -5.03 3.14
N ARG A 82 17.93 -3.84 2.89
CA ARG A 82 18.07 -2.78 3.89
C ARG A 82 16.73 -2.19 4.31
N PHE A 83 15.81 -1.97 3.34
CA PHE A 83 14.46 -1.51 3.62
C PHE A 83 13.73 -2.50 4.54
N ASN A 84 13.70 -3.78 4.18
CA ASN A 84 13.00 -4.82 4.94
C ASN A 84 13.60 -5.09 6.33
N SER A 85 14.90 -4.82 6.51
CA SER A 85 15.54 -4.90 7.84
C SER A 85 15.20 -3.73 8.76
N ASN A 86 14.73 -2.58 8.21
CA ASN A 86 14.36 -1.40 8.97
C ASN A 86 12.84 -1.14 9.01
N ALA A 87 12.09 -1.78 8.12
CA ALA A 87 10.64 -1.69 8.09
C ALA A 87 10.00 -2.47 9.25
N PRO A 88 8.83 -2.05 9.75
CA PRO A 88 8.08 -2.85 10.69
C PRO A 88 7.56 -4.14 10.04
N SER A 89 7.19 -5.13 10.86
CA SER A 89 6.79 -6.48 10.40
C SER A 89 5.58 -6.52 9.47
N ASP A 90 4.76 -5.48 9.48
CA ASP A 90 3.55 -5.33 8.66
C ASP A 90 3.78 -4.51 7.37
N LEU A 91 5.04 -4.24 7.01
CA LEU A 91 5.44 -3.53 5.79
C LEU A 91 6.66 -4.22 5.15
N LYS A 92 6.58 -4.52 3.86
CA LYS A 92 7.64 -5.20 3.13
C LYS A 92 7.82 -4.59 1.73
N ALA A 93 9.04 -4.27 1.34
CA ALA A 93 9.39 -3.97 -0.05
C ALA A 93 9.58 -5.27 -0.84
N LEU A 94 9.00 -5.32 -2.03
CA LEU A 94 9.05 -6.48 -2.93
C LEU A 94 10.03 -6.27 -4.08
N THR A 95 9.90 -5.15 -4.79
CA THR A 95 10.75 -4.81 -5.95
C THR A 95 11.18 -3.34 -5.93
N LEU A 96 12.27 -3.06 -6.63
CA LEU A 96 12.69 -1.71 -6.97
C LEU A 96 13.15 -1.71 -8.42
N THR A 97 12.58 -0.82 -9.24
CA THR A 97 12.89 -0.67 -10.66
C THR A 97 13.27 0.78 -10.94
N ASN A 98 14.38 0.99 -11.67
CA ASN A 98 14.78 2.33 -12.12
C ASN A 98 13.81 2.81 -13.20
N ILE A 99 13.42 4.08 -13.11
CA ILE A 99 12.58 4.75 -14.11
C ILE A 99 13.43 5.72 -14.90
N SER A 100 13.74 5.35 -16.15
CA SER A 100 14.59 6.14 -17.07
C SER A 100 13.81 7.10 -17.97
N THR A 101 12.48 6.95 -18.04
CA THR A 101 11.59 7.77 -18.87
C THR A 101 10.67 8.64 -18.03
N PRO A 102 10.11 9.74 -18.56
CA PRO A 102 9.08 10.51 -17.86
C PRO A 102 7.93 9.61 -17.43
N PHE A 103 7.68 9.54 -16.14
CA PHE A 103 6.67 8.68 -15.52
C PHE A 103 5.93 9.44 -14.42
N ASN A 104 4.61 9.35 -14.44
CA ASN A 104 3.75 9.90 -13.39
C ASN A 104 2.96 8.76 -12.75
N ILE A 105 3.34 8.34 -11.57
CA ILE A 105 2.74 7.20 -10.89
C ILE A 105 1.24 7.37 -10.64
N ILE A 106 0.75 8.60 -10.46
CA ILE A 106 -0.68 8.87 -10.22
C ILE A 106 -1.49 8.62 -11.48
N GLN A 107 -0.97 9.04 -12.65
CA GLN A 107 -1.65 8.92 -13.94
C GLN A 107 -1.40 7.57 -14.63
N SER A 108 -0.30 6.91 -14.28
CA SER A 108 0.12 5.66 -14.94
C SER A 108 -0.52 4.40 -14.36
N SER A 109 -1.25 4.52 -13.25
CA SER A 109 -2.03 3.39 -12.69
C SER A 109 -3.24 3.13 -13.58
N LYS A 110 -3.25 1.99 -14.30
CA LYS A 110 -4.31 1.63 -15.25
C LYS A 110 -5.37 0.74 -14.66
N GLU A 111 -5.02 -0.06 -13.68
CA GLU A 111 -5.91 -1.01 -13.03
C GLU A 111 -5.75 -0.97 -11.52
N LYS A 112 -6.86 -1.07 -10.80
CA LYS A 112 -6.92 -1.20 -9.36
C LYS A 112 -7.91 -2.28 -9.02
N GLU A 113 -7.45 -3.29 -8.30
CA GLU A 113 -8.27 -4.38 -7.83
C GLU A 113 -8.52 -4.23 -6.33
N TYR A 114 -9.78 -4.37 -5.93
CA TYR A 114 -10.21 -4.28 -4.53
C TYR A 114 -10.85 -5.58 -4.09
N HIS A 115 -10.39 -6.13 -2.96
CA HIS A 115 -10.97 -7.30 -2.31
C HIS A 115 -11.53 -6.90 -0.96
N TYR A 116 -12.77 -7.19 -0.72
CA TYR A 116 -13.42 -7.04 0.57
C TYR A 116 -13.73 -8.41 1.15
N TYR A 117 -12.94 -8.83 2.14
CA TYR A 117 -13.10 -10.13 2.77
C TYR A 117 -14.08 -10.04 3.94
N PHE A 118 -15.10 -10.87 3.90
CA PHE A 118 -16.09 -10.96 4.97
C PHE A 118 -16.55 -12.41 5.19
N SER A 119 -17.08 -12.66 6.37
CA SER A 119 -17.83 -13.87 6.73
C SER A 119 -19.17 -13.51 7.32
N HIS A 120 -20.10 -14.44 7.39
CA HIS A 120 -21.41 -14.22 7.97
C HIS A 120 -21.89 -15.43 8.76
N GLY A 121 -22.93 -15.24 9.59
CA GLY A 121 -23.62 -16.27 10.36
C GLY A 121 -22.95 -16.64 11.69
N THR A 122 -21.72 -16.19 11.95
CA THR A 122 -21.02 -16.44 13.22
C THR A 122 -19.92 -15.41 13.46
N LYS A 123 -19.49 -15.29 14.71
CA LYS A 123 -18.35 -14.45 15.09
C LYS A 123 -17.04 -15.12 14.68
N ASN A 124 -16.17 -14.35 14.03
CA ASN A 124 -14.84 -14.80 13.61
C ASN A 124 -13.91 -15.06 14.79
N HIS A 125 -12.91 -15.91 14.54
CA HIS A 125 -11.77 -16.03 15.43
C HIS A 125 -11.01 -14.70 15.51
N PRO A 126 -10.61 -14.21 16.70
CA PRO A 126 -9.92 -12.92 16.85
C PRO A 126 -8.69 -12.71 15.98
N PHE A 127 -7.95 -13.76 15.64
CA PHE A 127 -6.77 -13.66 14.78
C PHE A 127 -7.07 -13.22 13.35
N SER A 128 -8.32 -13.37 12.89
CA SER A 128 -8.73 -12.88 11.56
C SER A 128 -9.15 -11.41 11.54
N ALA A 129 -9.22 -10.75 12.69
CA ALA A 129 -9.78 -9.39 12.82
C ALA A 129 -9.06 -8.32 11.96
N ALA A 130 -7.79 -8.54 11.62
CA ALA A 130 -7.02 -7.64 10.77
C ALA A 130 -7.33 -7.77 9.27
N LEU A 131 -7.96 -8.86 8.84
CA LEU A 131 -8.13 -9.22 7.43
C LEU A 131 -9.58 -9.47 7.04
N LEU A 132 -10.46 -9.77 7.98
CA LEU A 132 -11.79 -10.29 7.73
C LEU A 132 -12.83 -9.57 8.58
N VAL A 133 -13.86 -9.03 7.93
CA VAL A 133 -15.04 -8.46 8.63
C VAL A 133 -16.06 -9.58 8.89
N GLY A 134 -16.56 -9.67 10.10
CA GLY A 134 -17.59 -10.65 10.47
C GLY A 134 -18.96 -10.00 10.62
N PHE A 135 -19.95 -10.49 9.89
CA PHE A 135 -21.35 -10.20 10.08
C PHE A 135 -21.96 -11.35 10.91
N GLN A 136 -22.61 -11.05 12.02
CA GLN A 136 -23.22 -12.10 12.86
C GLN A 136 -24.51 -12.65 12.24
N ASP A 137 -25.20 -11.80 11.48
CA ASP A 137 -26.41 -12.19 10.78
C ASP A 137 -26.10 -13.05 9.55
N THR A 138 -27.04 -13.90 9.16
CA THR A 138 -26.96 -14.65 7.91
C THR A 138 -27.26 -13.71 6.74
N LEU A 139 -26.37 -13.68 5.75
CA LEU A 139 -26.53 -12.87 4.54
C LEU A 139 -27.06 -13.74 3.39
N ASP A 140 -27.94 -13.17 2.58
CA ASP A 140 -28.39 -13.75 1.33
C ASP A 140 -27.33 -13.52 0.22
N ILE A 141 -26.43 -14.49 0.06
CA ILE A 141 -25.33 -14.41 -0.89
C ILE A 141 -25.81 -14.40 -2.35
N GLU A 142 -26.91 -15.11 -2.65
CA GLU A 142 -27.48 -15.12 -4.00
C GLU A 142 -28.03 -13.74 -4.38
N LEU A 143 -28.73 -13.10 -3.46
CA LEU A 143 -29.23 -11.72 -3.67
C LEU A 143 -28.07 -10.73 -3.79
N MET A 144 -27.02 -10.87 -2.96
CA MET A 144 -25.80 -10.05 -3.08
C MET A 144 -25.13 -10.21 -4.43
N GLN A 145 -25.00 -11.44 -4.94
CA GLN A 145 -24.44 -11.69 -6.26
C GLN A 145 -25.26 -11.08 -7.40
N LYS A 146 -26.60 -11.16 -7.30
CA LYS A 146 -27.50 -10.49 -8.26
C LYS A 146 -27.34 -8.97 -8.21
N GLY A 147 -27.23 -8.39 -7.00
CA GLY A 147 -27.01 -6.97 -6.81
C GLY A 147 -25.64 -6.51 -7.34
N ALA A 148 -24.58 -7.29 -7.11
CA ALA A 148 -23.24 -6.96 -7.58
C ALA A 148 -23.14 -6.82 -9.11
N LYS A 149 -23.89 -7.61 -9.86
CA LYS A 149 -23.96 -7.52 -11.34
C LYS A 149 -24.46 -6.16 -11.85
N LEU A 150 -25.21 -5.41 -11.04
CA LEU A 150 -25.68 -4.08 -11.43
C LEU A 150 -24.56 -3.04 -11.46
N PHE A 151 -23.40 -3.34 -10.87
CA PHE A 151 -22.22 -2.46 -10.85
C PHE A 151 -21.20 -2.82 -11.95
N GLU A 152 -21.45 -3.90 -12.72
CA GLU A 152 -20.58 -4.26 -13.84
C GLU A 152 -20.79 -3.32 -15.02
N GLY A 153 -19.71 -2.92 -15.68
CA GLY A 153 -19.72 -2.11 -16.89
C GLY A 153 -19.15 -0.70 -16.72
N THR A 154 -19.45 0.15 -17.67
CA THR A 154 -19.04 1.58 -17.67
C THR A 154 -20.26 2.43 -17.31
N HIS A 155 -20.14 3.22 -16.27
CA HIS A 155 -21.18 4.11 -15.76
C HIS A 155 -20.74 5.56 -15.80
#